data_7d864753ab53252ec4a870c57233d5c5
#
_entry.id   7d864753ab53252ec4a870c57233d5c5
#
_cell.length_a   1.000
_cell.length_b   1.000
_cell.length_c   1.000
_cell.angle_alpha   90.00
_cell.angle_beta   90.00
_cell.angle_gamma   90.00
#
_symmetry.space_group_name_H-M   'P 1'
#
loop_
_entity.id
_entity.type
_entity.pdbx_description
1 polymer ?
#
loop_
_entity_poly.entity_id
_entity_poly.type
_entity_poly.pdbx_seq_one_letter_code
_entity_poly.pdbx_strand_id
1 'polypeptide(L)'
;MYSDLFDVIGYLKSADPEIGDAMALELRRQQHKLELIASENIVSPAVMAAMGSVLTNKYAEGYPGKRYYGGCEYVDIVETLAIERAKQLFGAEYANVQPHSGSQANLAAYAAVLQPGDTVLGMSLAEGGHLTHGAKVNASGKTYNFVPYGVDENGFLDYDAIRETALQVRPKMIVAGASAYPREIDFKRLREIADEVGALFMVDMAHIAGLIVAGVHMNPVPYADIVTTTTHKTLRGPRGGLILAKAEYGPAINKAIFPGNQGGPLMHIVAAKAVCFGEALQPSFKAYGEQIVKNCKALANGLVSRGIDLVSGGTDNHLCLLDLRSVGLTGKELERRLDEVGITTNKNAIPNDPEKPFVTSGLRLGTAALTTRGMNEADMDKIASLIALAATDFEAKKAYIQAEVDALCAAYPLYA
;
A
#
# COMPACT_ATOMS: atom_id res chain seq x y z
N MET A 1 -13.84 12.71 17.50
CA MET A 1 -14.54 11.40 17.62
C MET A 1 -15.49 11.22 16.43
N TYR A 2 -15.80 9.99 16.04
CA TYR A 2 -16.71 9.72 14.90
C TYR A 2 -18.12 10.29 15.15
N SER A 3 -18.51 10.38 16.42
CA SER A 3 -19.76 11.02 16.86
C SER A 3 -19.88 12.51 16.51
N ASP A 4 -18.76 13.18 16.25
CA ASP A 4 -18.75 14.60 15.88
C ASP A 4 -18.91 14.79 14.38
N LEU A 5 -18.84 13.71 13.60
CA LEU A 5 -19.27 13.67 12.21
C LEU A 5 -20.78 13.44 12.19
N PHE A 6 -21.44 14.13 11.30
CA PHE A 6 -22.81 13.84 10.93
C PHE A 6 -23.03 12.32 10.90
N ASP A 7 -24.08 11.79 11.53
CA ASP A 7 -24.39 10.36 11.52
C ASP A 7 -24.72 9.89 10.11
N VAL A 8 -23.68 9.67 9.31
CA VAL A 8 -23.78 9.30 7.90
C VAL A 8 -24.51 7.97 7.73
N ILE A 9 -24.25 7.00 8.61
CA ILE A 9 -24.86 5.67 8.54
C ILE A 9 -26.36 5.76 8.92
N GLY A 10 -26.72 6.49 9.98
CA GLY A 10 -28.10 6.71 10.36
C GLY A 10 -28.88 7.45 9.28
N TYR A 11 -28.28 8.48 8.68
CA TYR A 11 -28.88 9.19 7.55
C TYR A 11 -29.09 8.25 6.34
N LEU A 12 -28.08 7.45 5.98
CA LEU A 12 -28.18 6.51 4.86
C LEU A 12 -29.23 5.44 5.11
N LYS A 13 -29.39 4.94 6.33
CA LYS A 13 -30.46 4.00 6.68
C LYS A 13 -31.86 4.57 6.42
N SER A 14 -32.02 5.88 6.55
CA SER A 14 -33.29 6.54 6.26
C SER A 14 -33.54 6.80 4.76
N ALA A 15 -32.45 7.01 4.00
CA ALA A 15 -32.50 7.33 2.57
C ALA A 15 -32.46 6.07 1.68
N ASP A 16 -31.62 5.11 2.04
CA ASP A 16 -31.43 3.81 1.40
C ASP A 16 -31.09 2.77 2.47
N PRO A 17 -32.10 2.07 3.01
CA PRO A 17 -31.92 1.12 4.10
C PRO A 17 -30.94 -0.02 3.78
N GLU A 18 -30.94 -0.53 2.55
CA GLU A 18 -30.07 -1.66 2.14
C GLU A 18 -28.59 -1.27 2.20
N ILE A 19 -28.26 -0.10 1.68
CA ILE A 19 -26.88 0.43 1.73
C ILE A 19 -26.52 0.84 3.15
N GLY A 20 -27.41 1.50 3.88
CA GLY A 20 -27.16 1.89 5.26
C GLY A 20 -26.91 0.70 6.18
N ASP A 21 -27.67 -0.39 6.03
CA ASP A 21 -27.47 -1.62 6.79
C ASP A 21 -26.16 -2.33 6.42
N ALA A 22 -25.81 -2.41 5.13
CA ALA A 22 -24.54 -2.97 4.69
C ALA A 22 -23.34 -2.20 5.26
N MET A 23 -23.38 -0.86 5.26
CA MET A 23 -22.34 -0.02 5.85
C MET A 23 -22.25 -0.18 7.37
N ALA A 24 -23.36 -0.35 8.06
CA ALA A 24 -23.36 -0.64 9.49
C ALA A 24 -22.72 -2.01 9.81
N LEU A 25 -22.96 -3.02 8.98
CA LEU A 25 -22.31 -4.33 9.11
C LEU A 25 -20.80 -4.24 8.88
N GLU A 26 -20.35 -3.48 7.88
CA GLU A 26 -18.93 -3.27 7.63
C GLU A 26 -18.24 -2.49 8.76
N LEU A 27 -18.87 -1.43 9.28
CA LEU A 27 -18.36 -0.72 10.46
C LEU A 27 -18.18 -1.69 11.64
N ARG A 28 -19.22 -2.52 11.91
CA ARG A 28 -19.16 -3.53 12.95
C ARG A 28 -18.04 -4.54 12.71
N ARG A 29 -17.85 -5.00 11.47
CA ARG A 29 -16.72 -5.88 11.11
C ARG A 29 -15.38 -5.25 11.49
N GLN A 30 -15.15 -4.00 11.09
CA GLN A 30 -13.90 -3.28 11.40
C GLN A 30 -13.71 -3.09 12.91
N GLN A 31 -14.77 -2.82 13.66
CA GLN A 31 -14.70 -2.66 15.11
C GLN A 31 -14.35 -3.95 15.86
N HIS A 32 -14.81 -5.11 15.36
CA HIS A 32 -14.73 -6.40 16.05
C HIS A 32 -13.73 -7.40 15.44
N LYS A 33 -12.98 -7.02 14.41
CA LYS A 33 -11.91 -7.84 13.85
C LYS A 33 -10.56 -7.13 13.96
N LEU A 34 -9.49 -7.91 14.02
CA LEU A 34 -8.10 -7.43 13.92
C LEU A 34 -7.69 -7.41 12.46
N GLU A 35 -7.38 -6.21 11.94
CA GLU A 35 -6.99 -6.02 10.54
C GLU A 35 -5.47 -6.13 10.38
N LEU A 36 -5.02 -7.22 9.76
CA LEU A 36 -3.61 -7.49 9.46
C LEU A 36 -3.30 -7.55 7.96
N ILE A 37 -4.23 -7.17 7.09
CA ILE A 37 -3.90 -7.00 5.67
C ILE A 37 -2.92 -5.84 5.52
N ALA A 38 -1.70 -6.12 5.04
CA ALA A 38 -0.61 -5.15 4.97
C ALA A 38 -0.88 -3.92 4.10
N SER A 39 -1.86 -4.01 3.20
CA SER A 39 -2.28 -2.93 2.29
C SER A 39 -3.51 -2.15 2.79
N GLU A 40 -3.98 -2.41 4.00
CA GLU A 40 -5.12 -1.72 4.61
C GLU A 40 -4.73 -0.84 5.78
N ASN A 41 -5.54 0.19 6.03
CA ASN A 41 -5.36 1.12 7.14
C ASN A 41 -6.70 1.76 7.51
N ILE A 42 -6.72 2.44 8.64
CA ILE A 42 -7.88 3.16 9.17
C ILE A 42 -7.64 4.66 8.96
N VAL A 43 -8.45 5.30 8.15
CA VAL A 43 -8.35 6.74 7.89
C VAL A 43 -8.95 7.57 9.02
N SER A 44 -8.51 8.83 9.14
CA SER A 44 -9.11 9.77 10.10
C SER A 44 -10.53 10.17 9.71
N PRO A 45 -11.36 10.61 10.70
CA PRO A 45 -12.65 11.20 10.40
C PRO A 45 -12.59 12.39 9.43
N ALA A 46 -11.53 13.19 9.50
CA ALA A 46 -11.33 14.34 8.60
C ALA A 46 -11.14 13.92 7.14
N VAL A 47 -10.39 12.84 6.90
CA VAL A 47 -10.26 12.24 5.55
C VAL A 47 -11.61 11.75 5.04
N MET A 48 -12.41 11.05 5.87
CA MET A 48 -13.76 10.59 5.48
C MET A 48 -14.71 11.75 5.18
N ALA A 49 -14.68 12.81 5.99
CA ALA A 49 -15.50 14.00 5.77
C ALA A 49 -15.17 14.70 4.44
N ALA A 50 -13.89 14.80 4.10
CA ALA A 50 -13.47 15.35 2.81
C ALA A 50 -13.96 14.50 1.63
N MET A 51 -13.92 13.17 1.75
CA MET A 51 -14.41 12.23 0.72
C MET A 51 -15.92 12.37 0.48
N GLY A 52 -16.72 12.65 1.51
CA GLY A 52 -18.17 12.84 1.42
C GLY A 52 -18.60 14.28 1.12
N SER A 53 -17.71 15.15 0.63
CA SER A 53 -17.99 16.58 0.46
C SER A 53 -18.66 16.93 -0.88
N VAL A 54 -19.18 18.16 -0.96
CA VAL A 54 -19.79 18.73 -2.18
C VAL A 54 -18.83 18.81 -3.38
N LEU A 55 -17.56 18.61 -3.16
CA LEU A 55 -16.54 18.62 -4.24
C LEU A 55 -16.76 17.48 -5.25
N THR A 56 -17.53 16.45 -4.89
CA THR A 56 -17.96 15.40 -5.83
C THR A 56 -18.77 15.91 -6.99
N ASN A 57 -19.43 17.08 -6.84
CA ASN A 57 -20.28 17.68 -7.87
C ASN A 57 -19.47 18.44 -8.95
N LYS A 58 -18.16 18.70 -8.71
CA LYS A 58 -17.38 19.58 -9.56
C LYS A 58 -16.57 18.84 -10.61
N TYR A 59 -16.82 19.13 -11.87
CA TYR A 59 -16.03 18.66 -13.00
C TYR A 59 -14.83 19.60 -13.23
N ALA A 60 -13.59 19.07 -13.19
CA ALA A 60 -12.37 19.87 -13.17
C ALA A 60 -11.25 19.33 -14.08
N GLU A 61 -11.60 18.95 -15.33
CA GLU A 61 -10.59 18.52 -16.32
C GLU A 61 -9.53 19.61 -16.56
N GLY A 62 -8.31 19.19 -16.75
CA GLY A 62 -7.13 20.04 -16.79
C GLY A 62 -6.44 20.13 -15.43
N TYR A 63 -5.77 21.25 -15.17
CA TYR A 63 -4.94 21.45 -13.98
C TYR A 63 -5.19 22.83 -13.37
N PRO A 64 -4.78 23.13 -12.13
CA PRO A 64 -4.96 24.43 -11.51
C PRO A 64 -4.55 25.58 -12.40
N GLY A 65 -5.42 26.57 -12.58
CA GLY A 65 -5.22 27.72 -13.48
C GLY A 65 -5.32 27.43 -14.98
N LYS A 66 -5.52 26.15 -15.37
CA LYS A 66 -5.63 25.71 -16.78
C LYS A 66 -6.73 24.65 -16.93
N ARG A 67 -7.95 24.98 -16.50
CA ARG A 67 -9.11 24.09 -16.57
C ARG A 67 -9.87 24.22 -17.89
N TYR A 68 -10.51 23.15 -18.28
CA TYR A 68 -11.42 23.15 -19.44
C TYR A 68 -12.83 23.62 -19.06
N TYR A 69 -13.15 23.75 -17.76
CA TYR A 69 -14.46 24.14 -17.24
C TYR A 69 -14.36 25.38 -16.35
N GLY A 70 -15.42 26.19 -16.33
CA GLY A 70 -15.55 27.31 -15.41
C GLY A 70 -15.88 26.85 -13.97
N GLY A 71 -15.81 27.80 -13.00
CA GLY A 71 -16.16 27.54 -11.61
C GLY A 71 -15.14 26.68 -10.85
N CYS A 72 -13.87 26.72 -11.24
CA CYS A 72 -12.81 25.92 -10.65
C CYS A 72 -11.95 26.67 -9.63
N GLU A 73 -12.27 27.93 -9.31
CA GLU A 73 -11.48 28.78 -8.42
C GLU A 73 -11.18 28.15 -7.05
N TYR A 74 -12.10 27.37 -6.48
CA TYR A 74 -11.92 26.75 -5.17
C TYR A 74 -11.29 25.35 -5.26
N VAL A 75 -11.63 24.55 -6.28
CA VAL A 75 -10.97 23.26 -6.49
C VAL A 75 -9.50 23.42 -6.91
N ASP A 76 -9.14 24.55 -7.52
CA ASP A 76 -7.74 24.90 -7.80
C ASP A 76 -6.96 25.09 -6.51
N ILE A 77 -7.55 25.71 -5.49
CA ILE A 77 -6.94 25.83 -4.16
C ILE A 77 -6.71 24.43 -3.55
N VAL A 78 -7.72 23.57 -3.62
CA VAL A 78 -7.66 22.21 -3.06
C VAL A 78 -6.57 21.39 -3.73
N GLU A 79 -6.53 21.38 -5.06
CA GLU A 79 -5.52 20.59 -5.79
C GLU A 79 -4.11 21.16 -5.59
N THR A 80 -3.95 22.48 -5.59
CA THR A 80 -2.67 23.12 -5.30
C THR A 80 -2.15 22.77 -3.92
N LEU A 81 -3.01 22.79 -2.90
CA LEU A 81 -2.63 22.35 -1.53
C LEU A 81 -2.19 20.90 -1.49
N ALA A 82 -2.90 20.01 -2.20
CA ALA A 82 -2.52 18.59 -2.27
C ALA A 82 -1.15 18.42 -2.94
N ILE A 83 -0.90 19.12 -4.06
CA ILE A 83 0.38 19.10 -4.79
C ILE A 83 1.52 19.58 -3.89
N GLU A 84 1.38 20.77 -3.28
CA GLU A 84 2.47 21.36 -2.49
C GLU A 84 2.76 20.54 -1.22
N ARG A 85 1.74 20.00 -0.55
CA ARG A 85 1.93 19.10 0.58
C ARG A 85 2.61 17.79 0.18
N ALA A 86 2.26 17.20 -0.96
CA ALA A 86 2.92 16.01 -1.49
C ALA A 86 4.40 16.28 -1.79
N LYS A 87 4.72 17.40 -2.45
CA LYS A 87 6.10 17.82 -2.70
C LYS A 87 6.89 17.99 -1.40
N GLN A 88 6.29 18.66 -0.42
CA GLN A 88 6.91 18.86 0.91
C GLN A 88 7.18 17.55 1.65
N LEU A 89 6.23 16.61 1.65
CA LEU A 89 6.35 15.33 2.35
C LEU A 89 7.52 14.48 1.86
N PHE A 90 7.73 14.46 0.55
CA PHE A 90 8.69 13.55 -0.09
C PHE A 90 9.96 14.25 -0.60
N GLY A 91 10.01 15.58 -0.56
CA GLY A 91 11.10 16.37 -1.16
C GLY A 91 11.12 16.32 -2.69
N ALA A 92 9.96 16.22 -3.34
CA ALA A 92 9.85 16.09 -4.78
C ALA A 92 9.76 17.46 -5.49
N GLU A 93 10.33 17.55 -6.68
CA GLU A 93 10.22 18.74 -7.52
C GLU A 93 8.82 18.91 -8.15
N TYR A 94 8.19 17.77 -8.48
CA TYR A 94 6.89 17.71 -9.14
C TYR A 94 5.98 16.68 -8.49
N ALA A 95 4.68 16.96 -8.46
CA ALA A 95 3.65 16.04 -8.02
C ALA A 95 2.38 16.13 -8.88
N ASN A 96 1.76 14.99 -9.18
CA ASN A 96 0.43 14.88 -9.77
C ASN A 96 -0.46 14.07 -8.83
N VAL A 97 -1.53 14.70 -8.32
CA VAL A 97 -2.44 14.12 -7.32
C VAL A 97 -3.73 13.58 -7.94
N GLN A 98 -3.87 13.61 -9.26
CA GLN A 98 -5.08 13.20 -9.96
C GLN A 98 -5.26 11.69 -10.18
N PRO A 99 -4.22 10.81 -10.13
CA PRO A 99 -4.44 9.38 -10.33
C PRO A 99 -5.52 8.83 -9.40
N HIS A 100 -6.51 8.11 -9.96
CA HIS A 100 -7.62 7.52 -9.21
C HIS A 100 -7.16 6.31 -8.37
N SER A 101 -6.07 5.66 -8.77
CA SER A 101 -5.48 4.52 -8.08
C SER A 101 -3.97 4.42 -8.33
N GLY A 102 -3.27 3.60 -7.54
CA GLY A 102 -1.86 3.28 -7.79
C GLY A 102 -1.64 2.62 -9.16
N SER A 103 -2.57 1.76 -9.59
CA SER A 103 -2.49 1.13 -10.92
C SER A 103 -2.55 2.15 -12.04
N GLN A 104 -3.44 3.15 -11.96
CA GLN A 104 -3.51 4.23 -12.95
C GLN A 104 -2.29 5.16 -12.87
N ALA A 105 -1.74 5.39 -11.68
CA ALA A 105 -0.48 6.13 -11.52
C ALA A 105 0.67 5.41 -12.26
N ASN A 106 0.81 4.10 -12.09
CA ASN A 106 1.85 3.32 -12.76
C ASN A 106 1.66 3.32 -14.28
N LEU A 107 0.44 3.06 -14.77
CA LEU A 107 0.17 3.04 -16.21
C LEU A 107 0.40 4.41 -16.85
N ALA A 108 0.05 5.50 -16.17
CA ALA A 108 0.32 6.84 -16.64
C ALA A 108 1.82 7.18 -16.63
N ALA A 109 2.56 6.74 -15.60
CA ALA A 109 4.01 6.90 -15.54
C ALA A 109 4.70 6.19 -16.70
N TYR A 110 4.30 4.95 -17.00
CA TYR A 110 4.81 4.23 -18.18
C TYR A 110 4.47 4.96 -19.48
N ALA A 111 3.20 5.32 -19.68
CA ALA A 111 2.75 6.00 -20.91
C ALA A 111 3.40 7.37 -21.11
N ALA A 112 3.87 8.02 -20.05
CA ALA A 112 4.55 9.33 -20.15
C ALA A 112 5.93 9.23 -20.82
N VAL A 113 6.63 8.09 -20.67
CA VAL A 113 8.06 7.99 -21.02
C VAL A 113 8.42 6.74 -21.84
N LEU A 114 7.50 5.80 -22.02
CA LEU A 114 7.71 4.57 -22.79
C LEU A 114 6.79 4.50 -24.01
N GLN A 115 7.20 3.68 -25.00
CA GLN A 115 6.37 3.26 -26.11
C GLN A 115 5.89 1.82 -25.91
N PRO A 116 4.72 1.43 -26.47
CA PRO A 116 4.29 0.03 -26.47
C PRO A 116 5.39 -0.89 -27.02
N GLY A 117 5.67 -1.98 -26.30
CA GLY A 117 6.72 -2.95 -26.65
C GLY A 117 8.10 -2.64 -26.05
N ASP A 118 8.31 -1.47 -25.44
CA ASP A 118 9.58 -1.17 -24.76
C ASP A 118 9.84 -2.20 -23.64
N THR A 119 11.12 -2.56 -23.48
CA THR A 119 11.55 -3.50 -22.45
C THR A 119 11.67 -2.79 -21.10
N VAL A 120 11.06 -3.38 -20.08
CA VAL A 120 11.05 -2.90 -18.69
C VAL A 120 11.52 -4.04 -17.79
N LEU A 121 12.41 -3.75 -16.85
CA LEU A 121 12.82 -4.68 -15.80
C LEU A 121 11.98 -4.40 -14.55
N GLY A 122 11.25 -5.40 -14.02
CA GLY A 122 10.36 -5.23 -12.86
C GLY A 122 10.35 -6.45 -11.97
N MET A 123 9.99 -6.26 -10.69
CA MET A 123 9.94 -7.37 -9.73
C MET A 123 8.83 -8.36 -10.07
N SER A 124 9.18 -9.65 -10.05
CA SER A 124 8.25 -10.77 -10.29
C SER A 124 7.04 -10.73 -9.33
N LEU A 125 5.83 -10.91 -9.87
CA LEU A 125 4.61 -11.00 -9.04
C LEU A 125 4.68 -12.17 -8.04
N ALA A 126 5.27 -13.30 -8.44
CA ALA A 126 5.41 -14.49 -7.61
C ALA A 126 6.39 -14.27 -6.43
N GLU A 127 7.26 -13.28 -6.53
CA GLU A 127 8.31 -13.00 -5.54
C GLU A 127 8.13 -11.67 -4.82
N GLY A 128 6.93 -11.10 -4.89
CA GLY A 128 6.54 -9.91 -4.11
C GLY A 128 6.27 -8.65 -4.92
N GLY A 129 6.40 -8.67 -6.24
CA GLY A 129 6.04 -7.54 -7.11
C GLY A 129 4.55 -7.23 -7.11
N HIS A 130 4.16 -6.17 -7.81
CA HIS A 130 2.75 -5.79 -7.99
C HIS A 130 2.25 -6.22 -9.38
N LEU A 131 0.93 -6.40 -9.54
CA LEU A 131 0.30 -6.71 -10.83
C LEU A 131 0.74 -5.75 -11.95
N THR A 132 0.86 -4.47 -11.65
CA THR A 132 1.27 -3.44 -12.61
C THR A 132 2.78 -3.40 -12.90
N HIS A 133 3.56 -4.30 -12.28
CA HIS A 133 4.98 -4.50 -12.60
C HIS A 133 5.18 -5.61 -13.66
N GLY A 134 4.27 -5.68 -14.63
CA GLY A 134 4.41 -6.52 -15.80
C GLY A 134 3.73 -7.88 -15.75
N ALA A 135 2.80 -8.12 -14.81
CA ALA A 135 2.03 -9.36 -14.82
C ALA A 135 1.28 -9.51 -16.16
N LYS A 136 1.38 -10.68 -16.80
CA LYS A 136 0.82 -10.97 -18.14
C LYS A 136 -0.69 -10.72 -18.25
N VAL A 137 -1.41 -10.82 -17.14
CA VAL A 137 -2.86 -10.56 -17.09
C VAL A 137 -3.19 -9.07 -16.98
N ASN A 138 -2.21 -8.24 -16.59
CA ASN A 138 -2.35 -6.80 -16.39
C ASN A 138 -2.06 -6.02 -17.68
N ALA A 139 -2.62 -4.80 -17.78
CA ALA A 139 -2.36 -3.90 -18.90
C ALA A 139 -0.86 -3.62 -19.09
N SER A 140 -0.08 -3.50 -18.01
CA SER A 140 1.36 -3.28 -18.07
C SER A 140 2.08 -4.40 -18.83
N GLY A 141 1.84 -5.67 -18.47
CA GLY A 141 2.45 -6.83 -19.14
C GLY A 141 1.87 -7.15 -20.53
N LYS A 142 0.73 -6.53 -20.90
CA LYS A 142 0.17 -6.61 -22.26
C LYS A 142 0.70 -5.53 -23.19
N THR A 143 1.10 -4.39 -22.64
CA THR A 143 1.55 -3.21 -23.41
C THR A 143 3.06 -3.18 -23.57
N TYR A 144 3.80 -3.55 -22.54
CA TYR A 144 5.27 -3.47 -22.50
C TYR A 144 5.89 -4.86 -22.35
N ASN A 145 7.15 -4.99 -22.77
CA ASN A 145 7.91 -6.23 -22.65
C ASN A 145 8.61 -6.26 -21.27
N PHE A 146 7.90 -6.75 -20.25
CA PHE A 146 8.47 -6.87 -18.91
C PHE A 146 9.33 -8.12 -18.77
N VAL A 147 10.57 -7.92 -18.33
CA VAL A 147 11.48 -8.97 -17.87
C VAL A 147 11.47 -8.97 -16.34
N PRO A 148 11.17 -10.11 -15.69
CA PRO A 148 11.10 -10.15 -14.23
C PRO A 148 12.49 -10.26 -13.60
N TYR A 149 12.69 -9.62 -12.43
CA TYR A 149 13.71 -9.97 -11.47
C TYR A 149 13.06 -10.44 -10.16
N GLY A 150 13.83 -11.13 -9.32
CA GLY A 150 13.30 -11.73 -8.11
C GLY A 150 14.20 -11.54 -6.90
N VAL A 151 14.06 -12.48 -5.96
CA VAL A 151 14.87 -12.58 -4.75
C VAL A 151 15.77 -13.81 -4.79
N ASP A 152 16.80 -13.83 -3.96
CA ASP A 152 17.66 -15.00 -3.76
C ASP A 152 16.96 -16.12 -2.97
N GLU A 153 17.68 -17.21 -2.74
CA GLU A 153 17.18 -18.38 -1.98
C GLU A 153 16.79 -18.05 -0.51
N ASN A 154 17.32 -16.97 0.03
CA ASN A 154 17.04 -16.49 1.39
C ASN A 154 15.92 -15.44 1.43
N GLY A 155 15.35 -15.08 0.28
CA GLY A 155 14.26 -14.12 0.16
C GLY A 155 14.72 -12.64 0.15
N PHE A 156 15.99 -12.35 -0.18
CA PHE A 156 16.51 -10.99 -0.33
C PHE A 156 16.68 -10.61 -1.81
N LEU A 157 16.54 -9.32 -2.12
CA LEU A 157 16.87 -8.80 -3.46
C LEU A 157 18.35 -9.03 -3.76
N ASP A 158 18.63 -9.75 -4.85
CA ASP A 158 19.98 -9.93 -5.37
C ASP A 158 20.30 -8.83 -6.39
N TYR A 159 20.95 -7.77 -5.92
CA TYR A 159 21.28 -6.62 -6.75
C TYR A 159 22.30 -6.95 -7.86
N ASP A 160 23.15 -7.95 -7.68
CA ASP A 160 24.11 -8.38 -8.69
C ASP A 160 23.39 -9.15 -9.81
N ALA A 161 22.46 -10.05 -9.47
CA ALA A 161 21.62 -10.72 -10.45
C ALA A 161 20.70 -9.73 -11.20
N ILE A 162 20.17 -8.71 -10.51
CA ILE A 162 19.39 -7.61 -11.14
C ILE A 162 20.29 -6.86 -12.15
N ARG A 163 21.52 -6.52 -11.77
CA ARG A 163 22.49 -5.86 -12.64
C ARG A 163 22.83 -6.70 -13.87
N GLU A 164 23.14 -7.98 -13.70
CA GLU A 164 23.42 -8.90 -14.81
C GLU A 164 22.26 -8.97 -15.79
N THR A 165 21.03 -9.11 -15.27
CA THR A 165 19.83 -9.10 -16.10
C THR A 165 19.66 -7.77 -16.84
N ALA A 166 19.86 -6.63 -16.17
CA ALA A 166 19.79 -5.32 -16.79
C ALA A 166 20.81 -5.13 -17.93
N LEU A 167 22.04 -5.61 -17.74
CA LEU A 167 23.09 -5.59 -18.77
C LEU A 167 22.74 -6.44 -20.00
N GLN A 168 22.09 -7.59 -19.79
CA GLN A 168 21.67 -8.50 -20.86
C GLN A 168 20.51 -7.93 -21.69
N VAL A 169 19.46 -7.40 -21.01
CA VAL A 169 18.23 -7.00 -21.69
C VAL A 169 18.17 -5.52 -22.08
N ARG A 170 19.06 -4.69 -21.53
CA ARG A 170 19.13 -3.23 -21.78
C ARG A 170 17.76 -2.57 -21.73
N PRO A 171 17.06 -2.60 -20.59
CA PRO A 171 15.70 -2.09 -20.49
C PRO A 171 15.66 -0.57 -20.68
N LYS A 172 14.53 -0.04 -21.13
CA LYS A 172 14.27 1.41 -21.15
C LYS A 172 13.97 1.94 -19.74
N MET A 173 13.46 1.08 -18.85
CA MET A 173 13.11 1.45 -17.48
C MET A 173 13.37 0.25 -16.54
N ILE A 174 13.83 0.56 -15.34
CA ILE A 174 13.84 -0.35 -14.20
C ILE A 174 12.78 0.12 -13.22
N VAL A 175 11.90 -0.79 -12.79
CA VAL A 175 10.83 -0.53 -11.81
C VAL A 175 11.16 -1.26 -10.53
N ALA A 176 11.29 -0.52 -9.43
CA ALA A 176 11.44 -1.05 -8.08
C ALA A 176 10.16 -0.84 -7.26
N GLY A 177 10.09 -1.53 -6.13
CA GLY A 177 8.93 -1.52 -5.24
C GLY A 177 8.24 -2.88 -5.19
N ALA A 178 7.59 -3.15 -4.06
CA ALA A 178 7.03 -4.47 -3.78
C ALA A 178 5.73 -4.39 -2.98
N SER A 179 4.90 -5.43 -3.14
CA SER A 179 3.66 -5.64 -2.38
C SER A 179 3.84 -6.62 -1.22
N ALA A 180 4.88 -7.47 -1.27
CA ALA A 180 5.12 -8.53 -0.29
C ALA A 180 6.62 -8.76 0.00
N TYR A 181 7.41 -7.71 0.00
CA TYR A 181 8.84 -7.76 0.35
C TYR A 181 9.06 -7.15 1.73
N PRO A 182 9.51 -7.93 2.73
CA PRO A 182 9.57 -7.49 4.12
C PRO A 182 10.86 -6.74 4.49
N ARG A 183 11.79 -6.56 3.56
CA ARG A 183 13.10 -5.95 3.82
C ARG A 183 13.22 -4.56 3.22
N GLU A 184 14.22 -3.81 3.65
CA GLU A 184 14.56 -2.52 3.07
C GLU A 184 15.05 -2.70 1.62
N ILE A 185 14.73 -1.74 0.74
CA ILE A 185 15.16 -1.71 -0.65
C ILE A 185 16.21 -0.62 -0.79
N ASP A 186 17.40 -0.97 -1.30
CA ASP A 186 18.47 -0.03 -1.61
C ASP A 186 18.22 0.65 -2.98
N PHE A 187 17.52 1.78 -2.93
CA PHE A 187 17.22 2.56 -4.13
C PHE A 187 18.45 3.20 -4.75
N LYS A 188 19.50 3.45 -3.97
CA LYS A 188 20.76 3.98 -4.48
C LYS A 188 21.46 2.95 -5.39
N ARG A 189 21.52 1.70 -4.92
CA ARG A 189 22.11 0.61 -5.71
C ARG A 189 21.35 0.37 -7.01
N LEU A 190 20.01 0.42 -6.98
CA LEU A 190 19.18 0.30 -8.17
C LEU A 190 19.35 1.48 -9.13
N ARG A 191 19.56 2.70 -8.63
CA ARG A 191 19.89 3.86 -9.47
C ARG A 191 21.21 3.65 -10.19
N GLU A 192 22.25 3.17 -9.50
CA GLU A 192 23.55 2.88 -10.10
C GLU A 192 23.42 1.85 -11.23
N ILE A 193 22.62 0.80 -11.06
CA ILE A 193 22.35 -0.19 -12.09
C ILE A 193 21.61 0.43 -13.29
N ALA A 194 20.61 1.27 -13.04
CA ALA A 194 19.88 1.93 -14.10
C ALA A 194 20.78 2.89 -14.91
N ASP A 195 21.65 3.63 -14.25
CA ASP A 195 22.64 4.51 -14.90
C ASP A 195 23.61 3.72 -15.80
N GLU A 196 24.09 2.57 -15.34
CA GLU A 196 25.02 1.71 -16.09
C GLU A 196 24.42 1.22 -17.42
N VAL A 197 23.11 1.03 -17.47
CA VAL A 197 22.42 0.57 -18.70
C VAL A 197 21.71 1.71 -19.45
N GLY A 198 21.72 2.93 -18.93
CA GLY A 198 21.04 4.09 -19.51
C GLY A 198 19.52 4.00 -19.43
N ALA A 199 18.99 3.33 -18.42
CA ALA A 199 17.56 3.17 -18.18
C ALA A 199 17.01 4.27 -17.27
N LEU A 200 15.73 4.61 -17.47
CA LEU A 200 14.96 5.35 -16.47
C LEU A 200 14.79 4.50 -15.21
N PHE A 201 14.75 5.14 -14.05
CA PHE A 201 14.47 4.48 -12.78
C PHE A 201 13.16 4.94 -12.19
N MET A 202 12.21 4.04 -12.05
CA MET A 202 10.92 4.27 -11.44
C MET A 202 10.79 3.47 -10.15
N VAL A 203 10.20 4.08 -9.12
CA VAL A 203 9.89 3.39 -7.86
C VAL A 203 8.41 3.49 -7.55
N ASP A 204 7.76 2.34 -7.37
CA ASP A 204 6.43 2.25 -6.76
C ASP A 204 6.59 2.03 -5.25
N MET A 205 6.46 3.11 -4.48
CA MET A 205 6.60 3.08 -3.03
C MET A 205 5.27 2.86 -2.28
N ALA A 206 4.24 2.34 -2.96
CA ALA A 206 2.88 2.30 -2.42
C ALA A 206 2.77 1.67 -1.03
N HIS A 207 3.48 0.58 -0.76
CA HIS A 207 3.46 -0.08 0.54
C HIS A 207 4.20 0.67 1.64
N ILE A 208 5.26 1.39 1.30
CA ILE A 208 6.19 2.00 2.25
C ILE A 208 6.10 3.53 2.32
N ALA A 209 5.19 4.16 1.58
CA ALA A 209 5.11 5.62 1.50
C ALA A 209 4.99 6.31 2.87
N GLY A 210 4.17 5.76 3.78
CA GLY A 210 4.07 6.29 5.14
C GLY A 210 5.35 6.12 5.96
N LEU A 211 6.09 5.03 5.75
CA LEU A 211 7.37 4.78 6.41
C LEU A 211 8.46 5.74 5.91
N ILE A 212 8.43 6.07 4.62
CA ILE A 212 9.32 7.07 4.02
C ILE A 212 9.06 8.46 4.62
N VAL A 213 7.79 8.86 4.71
CA VAL A 213 7.40 10.14 5.35
C VAL A 213 7.84 10.18 6.82
N ALA A 214 7.74 9.07 7.53
CA ALA A 214 8.18 8.96 8.92
C ALA A 214 9.71 8.91 9.08
N GLY A 215 10.47 8.76 7.97
CA GLY A 215 11.94 8.67 7.99
C GLY A 215 12.48 7.33 8.50
N VAL A 216 11.68 6.25 8.44
CA VAL A 216 12.05 4.91 8.88
C VAL A 216 12.26 3.92 7.72
N HIS A 217 12.26 4.43 6.49
CA HIS A 217 12.66 3.72 5.26
C HIS A 217 13.35 4.72 4.33
N MET A 218 14.29 4.22 3.49
CA MET A 218 14.99 5.05 2.50
C MET A 218 13.98 5.74 1.57
N ASN A 219 14.15 7.05 1.35
CA ASN A 219 13.33 7.80 0.40
C ASN A 219 13.85 7.60 -1.03
N PRO A 220 13.02 7.11 -1.98
CA PRO A 220 13.45 6.89 -3.36
C PRO A 220 13.54 8.17 -4.20
N VAL A 221 12.88 9.26 -3.79
CA VAL A 221 12.75 10.50 -4.60
C VAL A 221 14.10 11.07 -5.04
N PRO A 222 15.15 11.10 -4.21
CA PRO A 222 16.47 11.57 -4.66
C PRO A 222 17.13 10.71 -5.74
N TYR A 223 16.72 9.46 -5.90
CA TYR A 223 17.34 8.47 -6.79
C TYR A 223 16.52 8.18 -8.05
N ALA A 224 15.19 8.25 -7.95
CA ALA A 224 14.31 7.88 -9.04
C ALA A 224 13.98 9.06 -9.97
N ASP A 225 13.72 8.75 -11.23
CA ASP A 225 13.19 9.73 -12.19
C ASP A 225 11.70 9.97 -11.98
N ILE A 226 10.96 8.88 -11.67
CA ILE A 226 9.52 8.90 -11.39
C ILE A 226 9.28 8.02 -10.16
N VAL A 227 8.43 8.50 -9.25
CA VAL A 227 7.98 7.74 -8.08
C VAL A 227 6.46 7.72 -8.07
N THR A 228 5.87 6.55 -7.89
CA THR A 228 4.43 6.40 -7.75
C THR A 228 4.08 5.86 -6.37
N THR A 229 2.86 6.13 -5.94
CA THR A 229 2.34 5.53 -4.71
C THR A 229 0.82 5.47 -4.71
N THR A 230 0.27 4.63 -3.85
CA THR A 230 -1.10 4.75 -3.35
C THR A 230 -1.13 5.67 -2.13
N THR A 231 -2.29 6.22 -1.82
CA THR A 231 -2.46 7.10 -0.64
C THR A 231 -3.07 6.39 0.58
N HIS A 232 -3.56 5.14 0.44
CA HIS A 232 -4.43 4.47 1.42
C HIS A 232 -3.78 3.31 2.20
N LYS A 233 -2.46 3.09 2.10
CA LYS A 233 -1.74 2.04 2.85
C LYS A 233 -1.06 2.64 4.09
N THR A 234 0.25 2.51 4.21
CA THR A 234 0.98 3.11 5.34
C THR A 234 0.84 4.64 5.42
N LEU A 235 0.55 5.31 4.30
CA LEU A 235 0.30 6.76 4.28
C LEU A 235 -1.03 7.17 4.92
N ARG A 236 -1.95 6.22 5.16
CA ARG A 236 -3.20 6.40 5.91
C ARG A 236 -4.17 7.43 5.34
N GLY A 237 -4.26 7.52 4.01
CA GLY A 237 -5.13 8.46 3.31
C GLY A 237 -6.31 7.79 2.58
N PRO A 238 -7.03 8.54 1.74
CA PRO A 238 -8.12 8.01 0.92
C PRO A 238 -7.58 7.04 -0.12
N ARG A 239 -8.43 6.17 -0.64
CA ARG A 239 -8.09 5.33 -1.79
C ARG A 239 -7.82 6.22 -3.01
N GLY A 240 -6.61 6.15 -3.53
CA GLY A 240 -6.15 6.95 -4.65
C GLY A 240 -4.69 6.68 -4.98
N GLY A 241 -4.16 7.38 -5.98
CA GLY A 241 -2.76 7.34 -6.41
C GLY A 241 -2.12 8.73 -6.39
N LEU A 242 -0.79 8.73 -6.50
CA LEU A 242 0.06 9.92 -6.55
C LEU A 242 1.25 9.61 -7.44
N ILE A 243 1.69 10.57 -8.24
CA ILE A 243 2.94 10.51 -8.99
C ILE A 243 3.82 11.68 -8.56
N LEU A 244 5.07 11.38 -8.22
CA LEU A 244 6.14 12.33 -7.96
C LEU A 244 7.21 12.15 -9.03
N ALA A 245 7.91 13.20 -9.41
CA ALA A 245 8.95 13.09 -10.44
C ALA A 245 9.94 14.25 -10.36
N LYS A 246 11.04 14.12 -11.09
CA LYS A 246 11.84 15.28 -11.49
C LYS A 246 10.99 16.22 -12.36
N ALA A 247 11.24 17.51 -12.29
CA ALA A 247 10.40 18.53 -12.95
C ALA A 247 10.26 18.33 -14.47
N GLU A 248 11.31 17.84 -15.11
CA GLU A 248 11.36 17.61 -16.56
C GLU A 248 10.28 16.62 -17.07
N TYR A 249 9.88 15.62 -16.25
CA TYR A 249 8.84 14.64 -16.61
C TYR A 249 7.41 15.15 -16.38
N GLY A 250 7.25 16.26 -15.66
CA GLY A 250 5.95 16.81 -15.27
C GLY A 250 4.98 17.01 -16.45
N PRO A 251 5.39 17.69 -17.54
CA PRO A 251 4.51 17.91 -18.70
C PRO A 251 4.03 16.60 -19.34
N ALA A 252 4.90 15.61 -19.46
CA ALA A 252 4.57 14.30 -20.04
C ALA A 252 3.61 13.52 -19.13
N ILE A 253 3.85 13.53 -17.82
CA ILE A 253 2.97 12.90 -16.81
C ILE A 253 1.59 13.57 -16.82
N ASN A 254 1.52 14.91 -16.86
CA ASN A 254 0.24 15.60 -16.95
C ASN A 254 -0.55 15.16 -18.17
N LYS A 255 0.10 15.10 -19.34
CA LYS A 255 -0.53 14.65 -20.59
C LYS A 255 -0.95 13.16 -20.52
N ALA A 256 -0.16 12.31 -19.89
CA ALA A 256 -0.47 10.89 -19.72
C ALA A 256 -1.64 10.66 -18.76
N ILE A 257 -1.81 11.48 -17.73
CA ILE A 257 -2.98 11.46 -16.86
C ILE A 257 -4.18 12.01 -17.61
N PHE A 258 -4.14 13.29 -17.99
CA PHE A 258 -5.22 13.93 -18.72
C PHE A 258 -4.69 14.60 -19.99
N PRO A 259 -5.23 14.25 -21.16
CA PRO A 259 -6.36 13.38 -21.44
C PRO A 259 -6.00 11.89 -21.69
N GLY A 260 -4.78 11.46 -21.38
CA GLY A 260 -4.24 10.15 -21.79
C GLY A 260 -4.94 8.94 -21.17
N ASN A 261 -5.06 8.90 -19.85
CA ASN A 261 -5.61 7.74 -19.10
C ASN A 261 -6.89 8.05 -18.33
N GLN A 262 -7.15 9.33 -18.03
CA GLN A 262 -8.28 9.79 -17.21
C GLN A 262 -8.97 10.99 -17.86
N GLY A 263 -10.22 11.25 -17.45
CA GLY A 263 -10.95 12.49 -17.64
C GLY A 263 -10.88 13.35 -16.38
N GLY A 264 -12.04 13.80 -15.87
CA GLY A 264 -12.11 14.66 -14.70
C GLY A 264 -11.55 13.99 -13.44
N PRO A 265 -10.72 14.73 -12.66
CA PRO A 265 -10.22 14.23 -11.39
C PRO A 265 -11.35 14.15 -10.35
N LEU A 266 -11.19 13.26 -9.37
CA LEU A 266 -12.10 13.10 -8.24
C LEU A 266 -11.77 14.17 -7.17
N MET A 267 -12.37 15.37 -7.28
CA MET A 267 -11.96 16.52 -6.45
C MET A 267 -12.21 16.31 -4.96
N HIS A 268 -13.23 15.55 -4.57
CA HIS A 268 -13.44 15.12 -3.18
C HIS A 268 -12.33 14.19 -2.67
N ILE A 269 -11.77 13.34 -3.52
CA ILE A 269 -10.61 12.51 -3.17
C ILE A 269 -9.32 13.33 -3.16
N VAL A 270 -9.15 14.30 -4.06
CA VAL A 270 -8.01 15.23 -4.02
C VAL A 270 -8.02 16.03 -2.71
N ALA A 271 -9.20 16.50 -2.26
CA ALA A 271 -9.35 17.13 -0.95
C ALA A 271 -8.95 16.21 0.20
N ALA A 272 -9.41 14.96 0.17
CA ALA A 272 -9.05 13.97 1.18
C ALA A 272 -7.54 13.64 1.18
N LYS A 273 -6.88 13.63 0.00
CA LYS A 273 -5.42 13.54 -0.11
C LYS A 273 -4.75 14.76 0.55
N ALA A 274 -5.26 15.97 0.30
CA ALA A 274 -4.72 17.19 0.92
C ALA A 274 -4.83 17.14 2.46
N VAL A 275 -5.93 16.62 3.00
CA VAL A 275 -6.11 16.41 4.46
C VAL A 275 -5.09 15.39 4.96
N CYS A 276 -5.02 14.22 4.35
CA CYS A 276 -4.07 13.16 4.70
C CYS A 276 -2.62 13.67 4.71
N PHE A 277 -2.22 14.40 3.68
CA PHE A 277 -0.86 14.96 3.59
C PHE A 277 -0.61 16.00 4.68
N GLY A 278 -1.63 16.79 5.04
CA GLY A 278 -1.56 17.71 6.17
C GLY A 278 -1.36 16.99 7.52
N GLU A 279 -2.03 15.87 7.73
CA GLU A 279 -1.83 15.00 8.90
C GLU A 279 -0.44 14.35 8.90
N ALA A 280 0.03 13.90 7.73
CA ALA A 280 1.32 13.25 7.58
C ALA A 280 2.52 14.22 7.79
N LEU A 281 2.32 15.53 7.63
CA LEU A 281 3.31 16.57 7.96
C LEU A 281 3.46 16.81 9.47
N GLN A 282 2.57 16.28 10.32
CA GLN A 282 2.64 16.49 11.77
C GLN A 282 3.69 15.57 12.42
N PRO A 283 4.35 16.01 13.51
CA PRO A 283 5.33 15.18 14.22
C PRO A 283 4.76 13.84 14.71
N SER A 284 3.47 13.78 15.01
CA SER A 284 2.78 12.55 15.42
C SER A 284 2.81 11.45 14.36
N PHE A 285 2.91 11.81 13.08
CA PHE A 285 2.99 10.83 12.00
C PHE A 285 4.35 10.11 12.00
N LYS A 286 5.43 10.79 12.36
CA LYS A 286 6.74 10.16 12.56
C LYS A 286 6.69 9.08 13.64
N ALA A 287 6.14 9.42 14.81
CA ALA A 287 5.95 8.46 15.91
C ALA A 287 5.08 7.27 15.49
N TYR A 288 4.04 7.52 14.71
CA TYR A 288 3.19 6.47 14.12
C TYR A 288 3.99 5.51 13.22
N GLY A 289 4.80 6.03 12.29
CA GLY A 289 5.62 5.20 11.41
C GLY A 289 6.69 4.39 12.15
N GLU A 290 7.33 4.98 13.17
CA GLU A 290 8.26 4.28 14.05
C GLU A 290 7.56 3.13 14.80
N GLN A 291 6.33 3.37 15.28
CA GLN A 291 5.55 2.35 15.99
C GLN A 291 5.11 1.21 15.05
N ILE A 292 4.77 1.50 13.79
CA ILE A 292 4.46 0.45 12.80
C ILE A 292 5.62 -0.56 12.69
N VAL A 293 6.85 -0.06 12.54
CA VAL A 293 8.03 -0.92 12.38
C VAL A 293 8.33 -1.71 13.65
N LYS A 294 8.22 -1.10 14.84
CA LYS A 294 8.36 -1.80 16.13
C LYS A 294 7.33 -2.91 16.28
N ASN A 295 6.09 -2.60 15.99
CA ASN A 295 4.98 -3.56 16.02
C ASN A 295 5.22 -4.74 15.06
N CYS A 296 5.65 -4.47 13.83
CA CYS A 296 5.91 -5.54 12.88
C CYS A 296 7.08 -6.43 13.31
N LYS A 297 8.14 -5.85 13.86
CA LYS A 297 9.27 -6.62 14.41
C LYS A 297 8.83 -7.48 15.61
N ALA A 298 8.00 -6.95 16.50
CA ALA A 298 7.48 -7.72 17.63
C ALA A 298 6.60 -8.89 17.17
N LEU A 299 5.69 -8.64 16.19
CA LEU A 299 4.86 -9.69 15.59
C LEU A 299 5.73 -10.77 14.93
N ALA A 300 6.70 -10.38 14.12
CA ALA A 300 7.61 -11.29 13.43
C ALA A 300 8.41 -12.17 14.41
N ASN A 301 9.04 -11.55 15.42
CA ASN A 301 9.81 -12.25 16.45
C ASN A 301 8.91 -13.19 17.26
N GLY A 302 7.70 -12.75 17.60
CA GLY A 302 6.72 -13.56 18.31
C GLY A 302 6.29 -14.81 17.52
N LEU A 303 6.15 -14.71 16.20
CA LEU A 303 5.83 -15.84 15.31
C LEU A 303 7.01 -16.82 15.22
N VAL A 304 8.23 -16.31 14.95
CA VAL A 304 9.43 -17.14 14.86
C VAL A 304 9.69 -17.90 16.16
N SER A 305 9.57 -17.26 17.33
CA SER A 305 9.75 -17.90 18.63
C SER A 305 8.72 -19.01 18.92
N ARG A 306 7.63 -19.07 18.15
CA ARG A 306 6.57 -20.09 18.23
C ARG A 306 6.61 -21.09 17.07
N GLY A 307 7.70 -21.11 16.31
CA GLY A 307 7.95 -22.09 15.25
C GLY A 307 7.26 -21.80 13.92
N ILE A 308 6.86 -20.57 13.66
CA ILE A 308 6.37 -20.13 12.34
C ILE A 308 7.51 -19.48 11.57
N ASP A 309 7.88 -20.04 10.45
CA ASP A 309 8.96 -19.52 9.61
C ASP A 309 8.51 -18.28 8.85
N LEU A 310 9.46 -17.36 8.60
CA LEU A 310 9.25 -16.16 7.82
C LEU A 310 10.19 -16.13 6.62
N VAL A 311 9.70 -15.71 5.47
CA VAL A 311 10.53 -15.37 4.31
C VAL A 311 11.52 -14.30 4.73
N SER A 312 12.79 -14.46 4.37
CA SER A 312 13.94 -13.65 4.81
C SER A 312 14.18 -13.60 6.33
N GLY A 313 13.54 -14.46 7.11
CA GLY A 313 13.76 -14.60 8.55
C GLY A 313 13.26 -13.44 9.41
N GLY A 314 12.51 -12.46 8.87
CA GLY A 314 12.00 -11.33 9.66
C GLY A 314 11.52 -10.16 8.81
N THR A 315 11.58 -8.93 9.37
CA THR A 315 11.10 -7.72 8.70
C THR A 315 11.88 -6.47 9.10
N ASP A 316 11.99 -5.53 8.16
CA ASP A 316 12.52 -4.17 8.38
C ASP A 316 11.43 -3.09 8.23
N ASN A 317 10.21 -3.46 7.83
CA ASN A 317 9.13 -2.53 7.51
C ASN A 317 7.80 -2.87 8.22
N HIS A 318 6.66 -2.61 7.59
CA HIS A 318 5.30 -2.76 8.14
C HIS A 318 4.67 -4.12 7.91
N LEU A 319 5.33 -5.03 7.17
CA LEU A 319 4.78 -6.34 6.85
C LEU A 319 5.79 -7.46 7.11
N CYS A 320 5.27 -8.67 7.36
CA CYS A 320 6.04 -9.90 7.31
C CYS A 320 5.30 -10.94 6.44
N LEU A 321 6.06 -11.86 5.88
CA LEU A 321 5.55 -12.92 5.00
C LEU A 321 5.87 -14.27 5.64
N LEU A 322 4.83 -14.99 6.07
CA LEU A 322 4.94 -16.30 6.69
C LEU A 322 5.20 -17.37 5.63
N ASP A 323 6.09 -18.29 5.94
CA ASP A 323 6.26 -19.57 5.22
C ASP A 323 5.61 -20.67 6.05
N LEU A 324 4.50 -21.21 5.57
CA LEU A 324 3.68 -22.17 6.31
C LEU A 324 4.05 -23.62 6.04
N ARG A 325 5.07 -23.87 5.20
CA ARG A 325 5.48 -25.23 4.85
C ARG A 325 5.98 -26.00 6.06
N SER A 326 6.69 -25.33 6.98
CA SER A 326 7.20 -25.95 8.22
C SER A 326 6.10 -26.43 9.18
N VAL A 327 4.92 -25.80 9.14
CA VAL A 327 3.77 -26.20 9.97
C VAL A 327 2.73 -27.03 9.20
N GLY A 328 3.03 -27.42 7.96
CA GLY A 328 2.18 -28.29 7.14
C GLY A 328 0.83 -27.67 6.74
N LEU A 329 0.76 -26.33 6.64
CA LEU A 329 -0.45 -25.59 6.23
C LEU A 329 -0.27 -24.88 4.91
N THR A 330 -1.40 -24.61 4.26
CA THR A 330 -1.46 -23.68 3.13
C THR A 330 -1.90 -22.29 3.58
N GLY A 331 -1.54 -21.27 2.80
CA GLY A 331 -2.01 -19.89 3.03
C GLY A 331 -3.54 -19.81 3.09
N LYS A 332 -4.23 -20.53 2.18
CA LYS A 332 -5.69 -20.60 2.14
C LYS A 332 -6.30 -21.16 3.44
N GLU A 333 -5.70 -22.20 3.99
CA GLU A 333 -6.24 -22.81 5.20
C GLU A 333 -6.01 -21.92 6.43
N LEU A 334 -4.82 -21.33 6.59
CA LEU A 334 -4.60 -20.43 7.72
C LEU A 334 -5.42 -19.14 7.60
N GLU A 335 -5.56 -18.55 6.39
CA GLU A 335 -6.45 -17.41 6.13
C GLU A 335 -7.90 -17.71 6.59
N ARG A 336 -8.43 -18.91 6.26
CA ARG A 336 -9.78 -19.34 6.67
C ARG A 336 -9.91 -19.45 8.19
N ARG A 337 -8.96 -20.11 8.85
CA ARG A 337 -8.97 -20.28 10.32
C ARG A 337 -8.94 -18.92 11.04
N LEU A 338 -8.08 -18.02 10.57
CA LEU A 338 -7.95 -16.69 11.15
C LEU A 338 -9.21 -15.84 10.95
N ASP A 339 -9.84 -15.88 9.76
CA ASP A 339 -11.09 -15.17 9.53
C ASP A 339 -12.23 -15.65 10.42
N GLU A 340 -12.31 -16.96 10.69
CA GLU A 340 -13.30 -17.55 11.60
C GLU A 340 -13.19 -17.05 13.06
N VAL A 341 -12.00 -16.62 13.47
CA VAL A 341 -11.75 -16.09 14.82
C VAL A 341 -11.54 -14.57 14.86
N GLY A 342 -11.90 -13.88 13.78
CA GLY A 342 -11.87 -12.41 13.73
C GLY A 342 -10.50 -11.79 13.45
N ILE A 343 -9.57 -12.52 12.85
CA ILE A 343 -8.28 -11.99 12.41
C ILE A 343 -8.27 -11.95 10.88
N THR A 344 -8.29 -10.75 10.31
CA THR A 344 -8.35 -10.53 8.85
C THR A 344 -6.94 -10.49 8.26
N THR A 345 -6.66 -11.39 7.30
CA THR A 345 -5.35 -11.54 6.66
C THR A 345 -5.52 -11.82 5.17
N ASN A 346 -4.43 -11.97 4.43
CA ASN A 346 -4.49 -12.50 3.08
C ASN A 346 -3.39 -13.56 2.84
N LYS A 347 -3.79 -14.66 2.19
CA LYS A 347 -2.82 -15.61 1.64
C LYS A 347 -1.94 -14.94 0.59
N ASN A 348 -0.70 -15.38 0.52
CA ASN A 348 0.30 -14.80 -0.40
C ASN A 348 1.28 -15.87 -0.86
N ALA A 349 1.68 -15.84 -2.12
CA ALA A 349 2.76 -16.69 -2.60
C ALA A 349 4.08 -16.34 -1.88
N ILE A 350 4.91 -17.34 -1.69
CA ILE A 350 6.29 -17.19 -1.22
C ILE A 350 7.25 -17.45 -2.38
N PRO A 351 8.52 -17.02 -2.31
CA PRO A 351 9.51 -17.39 -3.33
C PRO A 351 9.58 -18.89 -3.55
N ASN A 352 9.59 -19.32 -4.81
CA ASN A 352 9.57 -20.74 -5.20
C ASN A 352 8.38 -21.53 -4.61
N ASP A 353 7.21 -20.89 -4.54
CA ASP A 353 6.00 -21.50 -3.96
C ASP A 353 5.57 -22.75 -4.77
N PRO A 354 5.46 -23.93 -4.15
CA PRO A 354 5.02 -25.15 -4.82
C PRO A 354 3.49 -25.15 -5.09
N GLU A 355 2.75 -24.27 -4.41
CA GLU A 355 1.29 -24.22 -4.50
C GLU A 355 0.80 -23.28 -5.62
N LYS A 356 -0.44 -23.52 -6.03
CA LYS A 356 -1.10 -22.65 -7.03
C LYS A 356 -1.46 -21.28 -6.40
N PRO A 357 -1.58 -20.20 -7.20
CA PRO A 357 -1.85 -18.83 -6.70
C PRO A 357 -3.11 -18.68 -5.83
N PHE A 358 -4.11 -19.55 -5.96
CA PHE A 358 -5.34 -19.53 -5.13
C PHE A 358 -5.22 -20.34 -3.83
N VAL A 359 -4.12 -21.06 -3.62
CA VAL A 359 -3.83 -21.87 -2.42
C VAL A 359 -2.72 -21.23 -1.64
N THR A 360 -1.55 -21.04 -2.24
CA THR A 360 -0.30 -20.49 -1.70
C THR A 360 0.26 -21.25 -0.49
N SER A 361 1.55 -21.13 -0.25
CA SER A 361 2.21 -21.65 0.95
C SER A 361 2.48 -20.57 1.99
N GLY A 362 2.13 -19.32 1.73
CA GLY A 362 2.39 -18.20 2.61
C GLY A 362 1.15 -17.40 3.02
N LEU A 363 1.36 -16.58 4.04
CA LEU A 363 0.40 -15.61 4.53
C LEU A 363 1.11 -14.27 4.77
N ARG A 364 0.57 -13.18 4.24
CA ARG A 364 1.12 -11.84 4.46
C ARG A 364 0.39 -11.15 5.60
N LEU A 365 1.15 -10.59 6.54
CA LEU A 365 0.65 -9.81 7.67
C LEU A 365 1.24 -8.41 7.65
N GLY A 366 0.47 -7.43 8.12
CA GLY A 366 0.92 -6.05 8.29
C GLY A 366 0.35 -5.42 9.54
N THR A 367 1.03 -4.41 10.07
CA THR A 367 0.72 -3.81 11.37
C THR A 367 0.22 -2.37 11.29
N ALA A 368 0.08 -1.79 10.09
CA ALA A 368 -0.31 -0.38 9.94
C ALA A 368 -1.69 -0.07 10.55
N ALA A 369 -2.71 -0.89 10.25
CA ALA A 369 -4.07 -0.70 10.76
C ALA A 369 -4.16 -0.88 12.29
N LEU A 370 -3.49 -1.90 12.84
CA LEU A 370 -3.44 -2.14 14.28
C LEU A 370 -2.69 -1.02 15.04
N THR A 371 -1.62 -0.48 14.43
CA THR A 371 -0.91 0.68 14.99
C THR A 371 -1.78 1.93 14.97
N THR A 372 -2.55 2.16 13.91
CA THR A 372 -3.54 3.26 13.87
C THR A 372 -4.60 3.09 14.96
N ARG A 373 -4.97 1.84 15.28
CA ARG A 373 -5.91 1.50 16.35
C ARG A 373 -5.34 1.76 17.74
N GLY A 374 -4.01 1.92 17.89
CA GLY A 374 -3.33 2.24 19.14
C GLY A 374 -2.60 1.08 19.80
N MET A 375 -2.53 -0.07 19.15
CA MET A 375 -1.85 -1.27 19.65
C MET A 375 -0.32 -1.10 19.63
N ASN A 376 0.35 -1.80 20.54
CA ASN A 376 1.79 -1.75 20.76
C ASN A 376 2.46 -3.14 20.65
N GLU A 377 3.76 -3.23 20.96
CA GLU A 377 4.56 -4.44 20.82
C GLU A 377 4.05 -5.61 21.67
N ALA A 378 3.51 -5.34 22.87
CA ALA A 378 2.95 -6.39 23.74
C ALA A 378 1.69 -7.00 23.13
N ASP A 379 0.85 -6.17 22.51
CA ASP A 379 -0.32 -6.66 21.76
C ASP A 379 0.11 -7.50 20.55
N MET A 380 1.20 -7.13 19.88
CA MET A 380 1.73 -7.88 18.73
C MET A 380 2.24 -9.25 19.14
N ASP A 381 2.91 -9.41 20.28
CA ASP A 381 3.32 -10.72 20.80
C ASP A 381 2.11 -11.59 21.16
N LYS A 382 1.08 -10.99 21.75
CA LYS A 382 -0.19 -11.67 22.00
C LYS A 382 -0.84 -12.14 20.69
N ILE A 383 -0.92 -11.28 19.67
CA ILE A 383 -1.46 -11.63 18.35
C ILE A 383 -0.63 -12.75 17.69
N ALA A 384 0.70 -12.70 17.80
CA ALA A 384 1.58 -13.77 17.32
C ALA A 384 1.25 -15.11 17.98
N SER A 385 0.97 -15.10 19.29
CA SER A 385 0.53 -16.30 20.02
C SER A 385 -0.80 -16.85 19.49
N LEU A 386 -1.78 -15.96 19.23
CA LEU A 386 -3.09 -16.38 18.69
C LEU A 386 -2.97 -16.96 17.29
N ILE A 387 -2.13 -16.36 16.42
CA ILE A 387 -1.87 -16.86 15.06
C ILE A 387 -1.18 -18.23 15.12
N ALA A 388 -0.18 -18.41 16.00
CA ALA A 388 0.50 -19.70 16.17
C ALA A 388 -0.47 -20.79 16.66
N LEU A 389 -1.36 -20.50 17.61
CA LEU A 389 -2.41 -21.42 18.06
C LEU A 389 -3.39 -21.75 16.93
N ALA A 390 -3.77 -20.77 16.11
CA ALA A 390 -4.62 -21.00 14.93
C ALA A 390 -3.92 -21.91 13.90
N ALA A 391 -2.61 -21.83 13.78
CA ALA A 391 -1.84 -22.70 12.90
C ALA A 391 -1.73 -24.13 13.44
N THR A 392 -1.45 -24.31 14.74
CA THR A 392 -1.03 -25.61 15.32
C THR A 392 -2.11 -26.36 16.09
N ASP A 393 -3.10 -25.67 16.68
CA ASP A 393 -4.10 -26.28 17.58
C ASP A 393 -5.48 -25.61 17.46
N PHE A 394 -5.91 -25.36 16.23
CA PHE A 394 -7.09 -24.53 15.93
C PHE A 394 -8.36 -25.01 16.60
N GLU A 395 -8.70 -26.30 16.43
CA GLU A 395 -9.99 -26.83 16.89
C GLU A 395 -10.13 -26.78 18.43
N ALA A 396 -9.04 -27.05 19.16
CA ALA A 396 -9.05 -26.99 20.62
C ALA A 396 -8.98 -25.54 21.15
N LYS A 397 -8.44 -24.60 20.37
CA LYS A 397 -8.18 -23.22 20.81
C LYS A 397 -9.09 -22.18 20.20
N LYS A 398 -9.95 -22.52 19.24
CA LYS A 398 -10.81 -21.59 18.51
C LYS A 398 -11.58 -20.63 19.43
N ALA A 399 -12.29 -21.16 20.44
CA ALA A 399 -13.06 -20.33 21.37
C ALA A 399 -12.17 -19.37 22.20
N TYR A 400 -11.00 -19.85 22.61
CA TYR A 400 -10.02 -19.02 23.33
C TYR A 400 -9.48 -17.90 22.44
N ILE A 401 -9.09 -18.21 21.20
CA ILE A 401 -8.59 -17.21 20.25
C ILE A 401 -9.66 -16.13 20.00
N GLN A 402 -10.90 -16.54 19.76
CA GLN A 402 -12.03 -15.62 19.55
C GLN A 402 -12.20 -14.67 20.75
N ALA A 403 -12.22 -15.20 21.98
CA ALA A 403 -12.39 -14.38 23.19
C ALA A 403 -11.25 -13.37 23.37
N GLU A 404 -10.01 -13.74 23.05
CA GLU A 404 -8.86 -12.85 23.12
C GLU A 404 -8.88 -11.75 22.03
N VAL A 405 -9.36 -12.09 20.83
CA VAL A 405 -9.59 -11.12 19.75
C VAL A 405 -10.65 -10.10 20.16
N ASP A 406 -11.77 -10.57 20.72
CA ASP A 406 -12.84 -9.71 21.21
C ASP A 406 -12.35 -8.76 22.32
N ALA A 407 -11.53 -9.29 23.25
CA ALA A 407 -10.93 -8.49 24.32
C ALA A 407 -9.97 -7.40 23.78
N LEU A 408 -9.13 -7.74 22.80
CA LEU A 408 -8.25 -6.77 22.14
C LEU A 408 -9.07 -5.69 21.40
N CYS A 409 -10.11 -6.10 20.69
CA CYS A 409 -10.99 -5.15 19.99
C CYS A 409 -11.70 -4.20 20.94
N ALA A 410 -12.13 -4.70 22.11
CA ALA A 410 -12.77 -3.89 23.15
C ALA A 410 -11.80 -2.92 23.84
N ALA A 411 -10.54 -3.32 24.02
CA ALA A 411 -9.50 -2.47 24.62
C ALA A 411 -9.09 -1.30 23.69
N TYR A 412 -9.21 -1.48 22.39
CA TYR A 412 -8.84 -0.50 21.36
C TYR A 412 -10.03 -0.22 20.42
N PRO A 413 -11.09 0.46 20.90
CA PRO A 413 -12.30 0.67 20.10
C PRO A 413 -12.03 1.60 18.91
N LEU A 414 -12.60 1.27 17.74
CA LEU A 414 -12.56 2.11 16.55
C LEU A 414 -13.79 3.00 16.48
N TYR A 415 -13.56 4.29 16.19
CA TYR A 415 -14.63 5.28 15.97
C TYR A 415 -15.65 5.34 17.13
N ALA A 416 -15.17 5.17 18.37
CA ALA A 416 -15.97 5.27 19.58
C ALA A 416 -16.14 6.73 20.04
#